data_ba03e735cfb98cd8c5ae42128f997fb9
#
_entry.id   ba03e735cfb98cd8c5ae42128f997fb9
#
_cell.length_a   1.000
_cell.length_b   1.000
_cell.length_c   1.000
_cell.angle_alpha   90.00
_cell.angle_beta   90.00
_cell.angle_gamma   90.00
#
_symmetry.space_group_name_H-M   'P 1'
#
loop_
_entity.id
_entity.type
_entity.pdbx_description
1 polymer ?
#
loop_
_entity_poly.entity_id
_entity_poly.type
_entity_poly.pdbx_seq_one_letter_code
_entity_poly.pdbx_strand_id
1 'polypeptide(L)'
;MKILRTPDARFAALPDFAFEPRYVEVRDPQLGVLRMHYVDEGPRSAPPVLMLHGEPSWSFAWRHVISGIVGAGFRAVAPDHIGFGRSDKPAARGDYSYARFVDWMSSFVGTLDLQHITLLCQDWGGPIGLSVLARMPQRFAAVVAGNTLLPGCEAPPRGVAPWPGRQIEDWVGLCAAAEDLPVGEIVSGSGVQALGDVVKAAYDAPFPDASYKAGVLAFPGLIPLHEQMPGAMENRAVWRVLEQWNKPFVCAFSDADPSTRDWAAVFRQRIPGARNALHTTIENAGHFLQEEQGAALAAAVLRVLNTRT
;
A
#
# COMPACT_ATOMS: atom_id res chain seq x y z
N MET A 1 13.90 -17.16 -16.84
CA MET A 1 13.51 -16.33 -15.70
C MET A 1 12.74 -17.20 -14.71
N LYS A 2 13.00 -17.05 -13.40
CA LYS A 2 12.37 -17.89 -12.36
C LYS A 2 11.28 -17.08 -11.65
N ILE A 3 10.04 -17.60 -11.65
CA ILE A 3 8.91 -17.06 -10.90
C ILE A 3 8.59 -18.08 -9.79
N LEU A 4 8.57 -17.63 -8.55
CA LEU A 4 8.27 -18.44 -7.38
C LEU A 4 6.81 -18.27 -6.98
N ARG A 5 6.23 -19.33 -6.41
CA ARG A 5 4.92 -19.34 -5.76
C ARG A 5 5.05 -19.93 -4.38
N THR A 6 4.57 -19.21 -3.41
CA THR A 6 4.50 -19.72 -2.03
C THR A 6 3.48 -20.87 -1.98
N PRO A 7 3.84 -22.03 -1.40
CA PRO A 7 2.88 -23.13 -1.24
C PRO A 7 1.66 -22.74 -0.40
N ASP A 8 0.46 -23.16 -0.83
CA ASP A 8 -0.79 -22.81 -0.16
C ASP A 8 -0.85 -23.27 1.29
N ALA A 9 -0.16 -24.35 1.65
CA ALA A 9 -0.06 -24.83 3.02
C ALA A 9 0.51 -23.79 4.00
N ARG A 10 1.31 -22.81 3.51
CA ARG A 10 1.83 -21.71 4.34
C ARG A 10 0.75 -20.75 4.83
N PHE A 11 -0.41 -20.77 4.19
CA PHE A 11 -1.53 -19.87 4.48
C PHE A 11 -2.71 -20.57 5.15
N ALA A 12 -2.57 -21.82 5.60
CA ALA A 12 -3.66 -22.63 6.12
C ALA A 12 -4.18 -22.20 7.50
N ALA A 13 -3.37 -21.52 8.30
CA ALA A 13 -3.70 -21.17 9.70
C ALA A 13 -3.38 -19.70 10.01
N LEU A 14 -3.92 -18.78 9.20
CA LEU A 14 -3.75 -17.35 9.39
C LEU A 14 -4.78 -16.82 10.40
N PRO A 15 -4.38 -16.11 11.46
CA PRO A 15 -5.32 -15.55 12.41
C PRO A 15 -6.19 -14.47 11.75
N ASP A 16 -7.50 -14.54 11.98
CA ASP A 16 -8.50 -13.55 11.49
C ASP A 16 -8.46 -13.28 9.98
N PHE A 17 -7.96 -14.25 9.18
CA PHE A 17 -7.81 -14.13 7.74
C PHE A 17 -8.40 -15.35 6.99
N ALA A 18 -9.68 -15.59 7.19
CA ALA A 18 -10.42 -16.71 6.57
C ALA A 18 -11.09 -16.29 5.24
N PHE A 19 -10.42 -15.43 4.45
CA PHE A 19 -10.93 -14.99 3.14
C PHE A 19 -10.57 -15.98 2.04
N GLU A 20 -11.51 -16.23 1.12
CA GLU A 20 -11.27 -17.07 -0.04
C GLU A 20 -10.26 -16.41 -1.00
N PRO A 21 -9.16 -17.10 -1.34
CA PRO A 21 -8.15 -16.53 -2.22
C PRO A 21 -8.69 -16.40 -3.65
N ARG A 22 -8.52 -15.21 -4.22
CA ARG A 22 -8.85 -14.93 -5.62
C ARG A 22 -7.60 -14.54 -6.37
N TYR A 23 -7.60 -14.80 -7.67
CA TYR A 23 -6.44 -14.53 -8.50
C TYR A 23 -6.86 -13.88 -9.82
N VAL A 24 -6.00 -12.99 -10.31
CA VAL A 24 -6.10 -12.41 -11.64
C VAL A 24 -4.75 -12.50 -12.33
N GLU A 25 -4.74 -12.63 -13.63
CA GLU A 25 -3.52 -12.58 -14.43
C GLU A 25 -3.21 -11.14 -14.85
N VAL A 26 -1.98 -10.72 -14.58
CA VAL A 26 -1.42 -9.46 -15.05
C VAL A 26 -0.28 -9.76 -16.04
N ARG A 27 -0.20 -9.00 -17.12
CA ARG A 27 0.82 -9.21 -18.16
C ARG A 27 1.98 -8.24 -17.96
N ASP A 28 3.20 -8.79 -18.01
CA ASP A 28 4.43 -8.01 -18.05
C ASP A 28 5.15 -8.32 -19.37
N PRO A 29 5.64 -7.29 -20.09
CA PRO A 29 6.29 -7.48 -21.40
C PRO A 29 7.53 -8.37 -21.37
N GLN A 30 8.23 -8.45 -20.22
CA GLN A 30 9.47 -9.20 -20.06
C GLN A 30 9.29 -10.46 -19.20
N LEU A 31 8.42 -10.41 -18.18
CA LEU A 31 8.18 -11.50 -17.24
C LEU A 31 7.06 -12.45 -17.70
N GLY A 32 6.27 -12.06 -18.72
CA GLY A 32 5.14 -12.82 -19.21
C GLY A 32 3.87 -12.62 -18.37
N VAL A 33 3.13 -13.70 -18.13
CA VAL A 33 1.91 -13.67 -17.34
C VAL A 33 2.23 -13.99 -15.89
N LEU A 34 1.85 -13.07 -14.98
CA LEU A 34 2.01 -13.21 -13.54
C LEU A 34 0.64 -13.32 -12.87
N ARG A 35 0.53 -14.19 -11.88
CA ARG A 35 -0.67 -14.37 -11.08
C ARG A 35 -0.64 -13.41 -9.88
N MET A 36 -1.62 -12.53 -9.79
CA MET A 36 -1.81 -11.60 -8.67
C MET A 36 -2.97 -12.08 -7.80
N HIS A 37 -2.71 -12.27 -6.51
CA HIS A 37 -3.73 -12.60 -5.52
C HIS A 37 -4.47 -11.34 -5.07
N TYR A 38 -5.72 -11.51 -4.67
CA TYR A 38 -6.50 -10.46 -3.99
C TYR A 38 -7.62 -11.06 -3.13
N VAL A 39 -7.94 -10.34 -2.07
CA VAL A 39 -9.18 -10.51 -1.28
C VAL A 39 -10.25 -9.64 -1.93
N ASP A 40 -11.50 -10.13 -2.00
CA ASP A 40 -12.62 -9.38 -2.55
C ASP A 40 -13.91 -9.83 -1.83
N GLU A 41 -14.27 -9.07 -0.82
CA GLU A 41 -15.34 -9.35 0.10
C GLU A 41 -16.43 -8.27 0.07
N GLY A 42 -17.66 -8.67 0.46
CA GLY A 42 -18.82 -7.79 0.45
C GLY A 42 -19.60 -7.79 -0.88
N PRO A 43 -20.65 -6.94 -1.00
CA PRO A 43 -21.53 -6.93 -2.17
C PRO A 43 -20.81 -6.49 -3.43
N ARG A 44 -20.84 -7.31 -4.47
CA ARG A 44 -20.19 -7.01 -5.77
C ARG A 44 -20.74 -5.77 -6.47
N SER A 45 -21.99 -5.38 -6.18
CA SER A 45 -22.63 -4.19 -6.71
C SER A 45 -22.23 -2.90 -5.98
N ALA A 46 -21.63 -3.00 -4.78
CA ALA A 46 -21.17 -1.84 -4.04
C ALA A 46 -19.86 -1.29 -4.63
N PRO A 47 -19.66 0.06 -4.62
CA PRO A 47 -18.40 0.66 -5.00
C PRO A 47 -17.26 0.11 -4.13
N PRO A 48 -16.11 -0.30 -4.73
CA PRO A 48 -15.04 -0.93 -3.99
C PRO A 48 -14.19 0.06 -3.20
N VAL A 49 -13.75 -0.37 -2.01
CA VAL A 49 -12.58 0.16 -1.33
C VAL A 49 -11.37 -0.65 -1.78
N LEU A 50 -10.51 -0.06 -2.60
CA LEU A 50 -9.24 -0.67 -3.02
C LEU A 50 -8.18 -0.37 -1.97
N MET A 51 -7.68 -1.41 -1.30
CA MET A 51 -6.73 -1.32 -0.19
C MET A 51 -5.34 -1.77 -0.64
N LEU A 52 -4.39 -0.84 -0.76
CA LEU A 52 -3.04 -1.13 -1.21
C LEU A 52 -2.05 -1.09 -0.05
N HIS A 53 -1.45 -2.24 0.21
CA HIS A 53 -0.44 -2.44 1.26
C HIS A 53 0.92 -1.89 0.85
N GLY A 54 1.81 -1.75 1.85
CA GLY A 54 3.19 -1.37 1.67
C GLY A 54 4.17 -2.52 1.91
N GLU A 55 5.44 -2.18 1.97
CA GLU A 55 6.56 -3.07 2.23
C GLU A 55 6.83 -3.15 3.75
N PRO A 56 7.17 -4.33 4.31
CA PRO A 56 7.22 -5.66 3.69
C PRO A 56 5.92 -6.47 3.88
N SER A 57 4.79 -5.80 4.05
CA SER A 57 3.50 -6.42 4.36
C SER A 57 2.80 -7.04 3.13
N TRP A 58 1.56 -7.50 3.32
CA TRP A 58 0.68 -8.04 2.30
C TRP A 58 -0.79 -7.86 2.72
N SER A 59 -1.74 -8.32 1.94
CA SER A 59 -3.18 -8.10 2.20
C SER A 59 -3.65 -8.54 3.59
N PHE A 60 -2.91 -9.41 4.28
CA PHE A 60 -3.15 -9.80 5.67
C PHE A 60 -3.23 -8.59 6.62
N ALA A 61 -2.44 -7.55 6.37
CA ALA A 61 -2.47 -6.32 7.16
C ALA A 61 -3.84 -5.63 7.18
N TRP A 62 -4.66 -5.87 6.15
CA TRP A 62 -5.98 -5.26 6.02
C TRP A 62 -7.13 -6.04 6.68
N ARG A 63 -6.89 -7.22 7.28
CA ARG A 63 -7.94 -8.14 7.76
C ARG A 63 -8.97 -7.48 8.68
N HIS A 64 -8.53 -6.62 9.58
CA HIS A 64 -9.43 -5.90 10.50
C HIS A 64 -10.19 -4.77 9.80
N VAL A 65 -9.55 -4.10 8.83
CA VAL A 65 -10.20 -3.05 8.02
C VAL A 65 -11.23 -3.67 7.07
N ILE A 66 -10.90 -4.79 6.41
CA ILE A 66 -11.81 -5.54 5.55
C ILE A 66 -13.08 -5.89 6.32
N SER A 67 -12.93 -6.49 7.51
CA SER A 67 -14.06 -6.87 8.36
C SER A 67 -14.97 -5.69 8.71
N GLY A 68 -14.40 -4.53 9.03
CA GLY A 68 -15.14 -3.30 9.31
C GLY A 68 -15.91 -2.76 8.10
N ILE A 69 -15.27 -2.74 6.93
CA ILE A 69 -15.87 -2.24 5.67
C ILE A 69 -17.01 -3.16 5.22
N VAL A 70 -16.77 -4.47 5.22
CA VAL A 70 -17.78 -5.48 4.83
C VAL A 70 -18.94 -5.53 5.81
N GLY A 71 -18.67 -5.45 7.12
CA GLY A 71 -19.70 -5.40 8.16
C GLY A 71 -20.63 -4.18 8.02
N ALA A 72 -20.16 -3.10 7.41
CA ALA A 72 -20.97 -1.93 7.09
C ALA A 72 -21.68 -2.00 5.71
N GLY A 73 -21.60 -3.13 5.00
CA GLY A 73 -22.29 -3.36 3.73
C GLY A 73 -21.55 -2.84 2.48
N PHE A 74 -20.27 -2.48 2.60
CA PHE A 74 -19.43 -2.05 1.46
C PHE A 74 -18.54 -3.19 0.95
N ARG A 75 -17.94 -2.98 -0.23
CA ARG A 75 -17.03 -3.94 -0.87
C ARG A 75 -15.57 -3.58 -0.58
N ALA A 76 -14.79 -4.56 -0.12
CA ALA A 76 -13.37 -4.48 0.16
C ALA A 76 -12.58 -5.28 -0.88
N VAL A 77 -11.59 -4.66 -1.53
CA VAL A 77 -10.69 -5.30 -2.50
C VAL A 77 -9.25 -5.02 -2.07
N ALA A 78 -8.51 -6.06 -1.69
CA ALA A 78 -7.15 -5.95 -1.19
C ALA A 78 -6.21 -6.89 -1.98
N PRO A 79 -5.54 -6.41 -3.04
CA PRO A 79 -4.54 -7.21 -3.76
C PRO A 79 -3.24 -7.34 -2.97
N ASP A 80 -2.51 -8.44 -3.23
CA ASP A 80 -1.09 -8.56 -2.93
C ASP A 80 -0.28 -8.07 -4.12
N HIS A 81 0.63 -7.14 -3.90
CA HIS A 81 1.56 -6.74 -4.97
C HIS A 81 2.36 -7.95 -5.47
N ILE A 82 2.77 -7.93 -6.75
CA ILE A 82 3.71 -8.93 -7.29
C ILE A 82 4.98 -8.90 -6.44
N GLY A 83 5.43 -10.07 -6.00
CA GLY A 83 6.54 -10.19 -5.04
C GLY A 83 6.11 -10.38 -3.58
N PHE A 84 4.81 -10.21 -3.26
CA PHE A 84 4.27 -10.22 -1.90
C PHE A 84 3.11 -11.21 -1.75
N GLY A 85 2.74 -11.50 -0.52
CA GLY A 85 1.58 -12.32 -0.17
C GLY A 85 1.51 -13.63 -0.94
N ARG A 86 0.34 -13.92 -1.52
CA ARG A 86 0.09 -15.09 -2.37
C ARG A 86 0.35 -14.84 -3.86
N SER A 87 0.74 -13.62 -4.25
CA SER A 87 1.09 -13.28 -5.63
C SER A 87 2.39 -13.93 -6.08
N ASP A 88 2.56 -14.08 -7.38
CA ASP A 88 3.79 -14.58 -7.99
C ASP A 88 4.99 -13.69 -7.62
N LYS A 89 6.15 -14.32 -7.45
CA LYS A 89 7.38 -13.68 -6.99
C LYS A 89 8.51 -13.89 -8.00
N PRO A 90 8.78 -12.93 -8.90
CA PRO A 90 10.03 -12.89 -9.65
C PRO A 90 11.23 -13.03 -8.71
N ALA A 91 12.19 -13.93 -9.05
CA ALA A 91 13.23 -14.30 -8.11
C ALA A 91 14.45 -13.38 -8.11
N ALA A 92 14.55 -12.43 -9.03
CA ALA A 92 15.66 -11.48 -9.09
C ALA A 92 15.21 -10.07 -8.67
N ARG A 93 16.02 -9.37 -7.84
CA ARG A 93 15.74 -7.98 -7.44
C ARG A 93 15.56 -7.05 -8.64
N GLY A 94 16.32 -7.26 -9.71
CA GLY A 94 16.24 -6.47 -10.95
C GLY A 94 14.95 -6.69 -11.77
N ASP A 95 14.12 -7.67 -11.39
CA ASP A 95 12.81 -7.87 -11.99
C ASP A 95 11.76 -6.88 -11.48
N TYR A 96 12.08 -6.09 -10.46
CA TYR A 96 11.19 -5.12 -9.84
C TYR A 96 11.59 -3.70 -10.19
N SER A 97 10.62 -2.88 -10.54
CA SER A 97 10.79 -1.43 -10.69
C SER A 97 9.50 -0.71 -10.30
N TYR A 98 9.60 0.57 -9.94
CA TYR A 98 8.44 1.36 -9.59
C TYR A 98 7.40 1.38 -10.73
N ALA A 99 7.86 1.59 -11.97
CA ALA A 99 6.98 1.57 -13.14
C ALA A 99 6.23 0.24 -13.30
N ARG A 100 6.88 -0.91 -13.08
CA ARG A 100 6.24 -2.22 -13.16
C ARG A 100 5.15 -2.40 -12.11
N PHE A 101 5.39 -1.98 -10.86
CA PHE A 101 4.33 -2.04 -9.83
C PHE A 101 3.10 -1.23 -10.24
N VAL A 102 3.30 -0.05 -10.81
CA VAL A 102 2.19 0.78 -11.31
C VAL A 102 1.50 0.12 -12.51
N ASP A 103 2.24 -0.51 -13.42
CA ASP A 103 1.69 -1.20 -14.60
C ASP A 103 0.88 -2.43 -14.18
N TRP A 104 1.41 -3.27 -13.28
CA TRP A 104 0.71 -4.44 -12.75
C TRP A 104 -0.57 -4.06 -12.03
N MET A 105 -0.53 -3.02 -11.18
CA MET A 105 -1.71 -2.55 -10.46
C MET A 105 -2.71 -1.86 -11.41
N SER A 106 -2.26 -1.15 -12.43
CA SER A 106 -3.13 -0.60 -13.47
C SER A 106 -3.85 -1.71 -14.25
N SER A 107 -3.11 -2.79 -14.58
CA SER A 107 -3.68 -3.99 -15.22
C SER A 107 -4.71 -4.68 -14.32
N PHE A 108 -4.42 -4.81 -13.01
CA PHE A 108 -5.34 -5.34 -12.01
C PHE A 108 -6.67 -4.56 -11.98
N VAL A 109 -6.60 -3.24 -11.82
CA VAL A 109 -7.78 -2.35 -11.80
C VAL A 109 -8.57 -2.43 -13.11
N GLY A 110 -7.87 -2.50 -14.25
CA GLY A 110 -8.49 -2.62 -15.57
C GLY A 110 -9.16 -3.98 -15.80
N THR A 111 -8.49 -5.08 -15.45
CA THR A 111 -9.00 -6.45 -15.64
C THR A 111 -10.24 -6.73 -14.80
N LEU A 112 -10.28 -6.24 -13.56
CA LEU A 112 -11.45 -6.35 -12.69
C LEU A 112 -12.52 -5.28 -12.96
N ASP A 113 -12.27 -4.38 -13.90
CA ASP A 113 -13.11 -3.23 -14.26
C ASP A 113 -13.62 -2.45 -13.02
N LEU A 114 -12.73 -2.21 -12.06
CA LEU A 114 -13.10 -1.49 -10.85
C LEU A 114 -13.47 -0.03 -11.19
N GLN A 115 -14.63 0.41 -10.71
CA GLN A 115 -15.17 1.74 -10.94
C GLN A 115 -15.57 2.38 -9.61
N HIS A 116 -15.65 3.73 -9.56
CA HIS A 116 -16.04 4.48 -8.36
C HIS A 116 -15.19 4.14 -7.13
N ILE A 117 -13.91 3.81 -7.34
CA ILE A 117 -12.97 3.32 -6.34
C ILE A 117 -12.78 4.37 -5.23
N THR A 118 -12.91 3.95 -3.97
CA THR A 118 -12.27 4.64 -2.85
C THR A 118 -10.93 3.98 -2.62
N LEU A 119 -9.84 4.70 -2.88
CA LEU A 119 -8.48 4.21 -2.61
C LEU A 119 -8.17 4.36 -1.12
N LEU A 120 -7.82 3.27 -0.45
CA LEU A 120 -7.15 3.24 0.84
C LEU A 120 -5.71 2.77 0.63
N CYS A 121 -4.74 3.57 1.02
CA CYS A 121 -3.33 3.24 0.77
C CYS A 121 -2.45 3.56 1.97
N GLN A 122 -1.47 2.71 2.20
CA GLN A 122 -0.46 2.85 3.25
C GLN A 122 0.92 2.55 2.66
N ASP A 123 1.95 3.27 3.10
CA ASP A 123 3.35 3.11 2.69
C ASP A 123 3.49 3.10 1.15
N TRP A 124 4.12 2.07 0.53
CA TRP A 124 4.22 1.92 -0.93
C TRP A 124 2.88 1.82 -1.66
N GLY A 125 1.81 1.44 -0.96
CA GLY A 125 0.47 1.49 -1.51
C GLY A 125 0.05 2.89 -1.97
N GLY A 126 0.63 3.96 -1.36
CA GLY A 126 0.41 5.35 -1.78
C GLY A 126 1.04 5.68 -3.12
N PRO A 127 2.38 5.62 -3.28
CA PRO A 127 3.03 5.87 -4.56
C PRO A 127 2.41 5.09 -5.72
N ILE A 128 2.15 3.79 -5.53
CA ILE A 128 1.52 2.95 -6.55
C ILE A 128 0.07 3.36 -6.80
N GLY A 129 -0.75 3.47 -5.76
CA GLY A 129 -2.18 3.74 -5.89
C GLY A 129 -2.47 5.14 -6.45
N LEU A 130 -1.72 6.16 -6.02
CA LEU A 130 -1.82 7.52 -6.54
C LEU A 130 -1.35 7.62 -7.99
N SER A 131 -0.36 6.82 -8.38
CA SER A 131 0.06 6.72 -9.79
C SER A 131 -1.00 6.07 -10.67
N VAL A 132 -1.66 5.01 -10.19
CA VAL A 132 -2.80 4.40 -10.89
C VAL A 132 -3.97 5.36 -10.97
N LEU A 133 -4.26 6.11 -9.89
CA LEU A 133 -5.27 7.16 -9.89
C LEU A 133 -4.95 8.23 -10.95
N ALA A 134 -3.71 8.68 -11.03
CA ALA A 134 -3.31 9.69 -12.01
C ALA A 134 -3.44 9.22 -13.46
N ARG A 135 -3.26 7.91 -13.71
CA ARG A 135 -3.47 7.30 -15.04
C ARG A 135 -4.94 7.10 -15.40
N MET A 136 -5.79 6.86 -14.40
CA MET A 136 -7.21 6.52 -14.61
C MET A 136 -8.12 7.31 -13.64
N PRO A 137 -8.06 8.66 -13.60
CA PRO A 137 -8.72 9.47 -12.58
C PRO A 137 -10.26 9.34 -12.58
N GLN A 138 -10.85 8.97 -13.71
CA GLN A 138 -12.29 8.74 -13.84
C GLN A 138 -12.77 7.52 -13.04
N ARG A 139 -11.92 6.53 -12.79
CA ARG A 139 -12.26 5.31 -12.02
C ARG A 139 -12.31 5.56 -10.52
N PHE A 140 -11.67 6.63 -10.05
CA PHE A 140 -11.55 6.91 -8.62
C PHE A 140 -12.54 7.99 -8.18
N ALA A 141 -13.08 7.80 -7.01
CA ALA A 141 -14.09 8.66 -6.42
C ALA A 141 -13.65 9.35 -5.13
N ALA A 142 -12.70 8.74 -4.39
CA ALA A 142 -12.11 9.31 -3.19
C ALA A 142 -10.77 8.64 -2.87
N VAL A 143 -10.00 9.25 -1.96
CA VAL A 143 -8.76 8.71 -1.39
C VAL A 143 -8.81 8.82 0.13
N VAL A 144 -8.36 7.77 0.81
CA VAL A 144 -7.97 7.77 2.23
C VAL A 144 -6.51 7.36 2.27
N ALA A 145 -5.63 8.30 2.60
CA ALA A 145 -4.19 8.07 2.71
C ALA A 145 -3.81 7.95 4.19
N GLY A 146 -3.15 6.85 4.56
CA GLY A 146 -2.62 6.62 5.90
C GLY A 146 -1.15 6.23 5.83
N ASN A 147 -0.28 6.85 6.62
CA ASN A 147 1.15 6.55 6.72
C ASN A 147 1.82 6.27 5.37
N THR A 148 1.69 7.18 4.43
CA THR A 148 2.20 7.06 3.07
C THR A 148 2.84 8.36 2.58
N LEU A 149 3.42 8.32 1.38
CA LEU A 149 4.25 9.38 0.84
C LEU A 149 4.17 9.42 -0.69
N LEU A 150 4.60 10.51 -1.30
CA LEU A 150 4.75 10.61 -2.77
C LEU A 150 5.91 11.56 -3.11
N PRO A 151 7.18 11.13 -2.97
CA PRO A 151 8.32 12.01 -3.14
C PRO A 151 8.59 12.32 -4.62
N GLY A 152 8.39 13.59 -4.99
CA GLY A 152 8.85 14.15 -6.28
C GLY A 152 10.25 14.75 -6.18
N CYS A 153 10.86 14.73 -4.99
CA CYS A 153 12.15 15.32 -4.66
C CYS A 153 12.23 16.83 -4.93
N GLU A 154 11.09 17.51 -4.90
CA GLU A 154 10.97 18.96 -4.93
C GLU A 154 11.13 19.52 -3.51
N ALA A 155 11.38 20.83 -3.42
CA ALA A 155 11.41 21.52 -2.13
C ALA A 155 10.08 21.29 -1.37
N PRO A 156 10.12 20.91 -0.08
CA PRO A 156 8.91 20.63 0.68
C PRO A 156 8.10 21.91 0.90
N PRO A 157 6.79 21.81 1.14
CA PRO A 157 5.98 22.91 1.58
C PRO A 157 6.50 23.52 2.91
N ARG A 158 6.12 24.77 3.17
CA ARG A 158 6.54 25.47 4.40
C ARG A 158 6.13 24.68 5.66
N GLY A 159 7.10 24.46 6.54
CA GLY A 159 6.88 23.74 7.80
C GLY A 159 6.91 22.21 7.70
N VAL A 160 7.29 21.69 6.55
CA VAL A 160 7.50 20.25 6.34
C VAL A 160 9.00 19.97 6.27
N ALA A 161 9.44 18.88 6.90
CA ALA A 161 10.84 18.46 6.88
C ALA A 161 11.31 18.15 5.44
N PRO A 162 12.60 18.38 5.12
CA PRO A 162 13.16 17.99 3.83
C PRO A 162 13.05 16.49 3.58
N TRP A 163 12.88 16.13 2.32
CA TRP A 163 12.93 14.75 1.84
C TRP A 163 14.29 14.47 1.19
N PRO A 164 14.88 13.28 1.35
CA PRO A 164 14.44 12.22 2.30
C PRO A 164 14.82 12.54 3.75
N GLY A 165 14.07 11.96 4.71
CA GLY A 165 14.48 11.94 6.10
C GLY A 165 15.51 10.81 6.34
N ARG A 166 16.37 10.98 7.35
CA ARG A 166 17.44 10.02 7.69
C ARG A 166 16.92 8.58 7.87
N GLN A 167 15.75 8.42 8.46
CA GLN A 167 15.15 7.09 8.67
C GLN A 167 14.88 6.34 7.36
N ILE A 168 14.44 7.05 6.32
CA ILE A 168 14.22 6.47 5.00
C ILE A 168 15.55 6.10 4.35
N GLU A 169 16.57 6.96 4.45
CA GLU A 169 17.92 6.67 3.92
C GLU A 169 18.54 5.46 4.62
N ASP A 170 18.45 5.40 5.97
CA ASP A 170 18.95 4.27 6.77
C ASP A 170 18.21 2.96 6.38
N TRP A 171 16.89 3.01 6.21
CA TRP A 171 16.10 1.85 5.77
C TRP A 171 16.48 1.36 4.36
N VAL A 172 16.58 2.27 3.41
CA VAL A 172 17.01 1.95 2.04
C VAL A 172 18.41 1.33 2.05
N GLY A 173 19.34 1.90 2.81
CA GLY A 173 20.70 1.38 2.97
C GLY A 173 20.74 -0.01 3.59
N LEU A 174 19.94 -0.25 4.63
CA LEU A 174 19.82 -1.55 5.29
C LEU A 174 19.31 -2.62 4.31
N CYS A 175 18.22 -2.35 3.60
CA CYS A 175 17.62 -3.29 2.65
C CYS A 175 18.52 -3.57 1.45
N ALA A 176 19.28 -2.58 0.98
CA ALA A 176 20.23 -2.75 -0.11
C ALA A 176 21.37 -3.72 0.27
N ALA A 177 21.84 -3.66 1.52
CA ALA A 177 22.91 -4.50 2.04
C ALA A 177 22.45 -5.87 2.52
N ALA A 178 21.16 -6.05 2.84
CA ALA A 178 20.63 -7.28 3.39
C ALA A 178 20.52 -8.39 2.34
N GLU A 179 20.81 -9.62 2.77
CA GLU A 179 20.55 -10.85 2.00
C GLU A 179 19.18 -11.44 2.34
N ASP A 180 18.70 -11.19 3.56
CA ASP A 180 17.40 -11.61 4.08
C ASP A 180 16.85 -10.57 5.05
N LEU A 181 15.53 -10.58 5.26
CA LEU A 181 14.82 -9.70 6.19
C LEU A 181 13.79 -10.49 7.00
N PRO A 182 13.75 -10.33 8.33
CA PRO A 182 12.74 -10.94 9.19
C PRO A 182 11.45 -10.13 9.13
N VAL A 183 10.57 -10.44 8.17
CA VAL A 183 9.39 -9.61 7.84
C VAL A 183 8.47 -9.41 9.05
N GLY A 184 8.13 -10.49 9.76
CA GLY A 184 7.27 -10.41 10.95
C GLY A 184 7.86 -9.54 12.07
N GLU A 185 9.19 -9.61 12.28
CA GLU A 185 9.88 -8.77 13.27
C GLU A 185 9.93 -7.31 12.85
N ILE A 186 10.12 -7.02 11.55
CA ILE A 186 10.10 -5.65 11.02
C ILE A 186 8.74 -5.02 11.22
N VAL A 187 7.66 -5.72 10.86
CA VAL A 187 6.30 -5.20 11.07
C VAL A 187 6.03 -4.98 12.56
N SER A 188 6.42 -5.92 13.42
CA SER A 188 6.28 -5.81 14.87
C SER A 188 7.07 -4.63 15.45
N GLY A 189 8.30 -4.45 15.01
CA GLY A 189 9.18 -3.36 15.49
C GLY A 189 8.82 -1.96 14.99
N SER A 190 7.93 -1.87 14.00
CA SER A 190 7.44 -0.60 13.44
C SER A 190 6.11 -0.14 14.07
N GLY A 191 5.58 -0.90 15.01
CA GLY A 191 4.37 -0.58 15.79
C GLY A 191 4.69 0.07 17.13
N VAL A 192 3.63 0.51 17.81
CA VAL A 192 3.67 0.98 19.20
C VAL A 192 3.69 -0.22 20.16
N GLN A 193 3.05 -1.33 19.76
CA GLN A 193 2.99 -2.57 20.53
C GLN A 193 3.62 -3.71 19.74
N ALA A 194 4.35 -4.59 20.44
CA ALA A 194 4.91 -5.78 19.84
C ALA A 194 3.79 -6.76 19.45
N LEU A 195 3.90 -7.34 18.27
CA LEU A 195 2.98 -8.36 17.77
C LEU A 195 3.27 -9.72 18.43
N GLY A 196 2.20 -10.49 18.67
CA GLY A 196 2.34 -11.89 19.11
C GLY A 196 2.96 -12.77 18.01
N ASP A 197 3.62 -13.87 18.41
CA ASP A 197 4.36 -14.74 17.49
C ASP A 197 3.51 -15.32 16.36
N VAL A 198 2.22 -15.61 16.62
CA VAL A 198 1.29 -16.09 15.59
C VAL A 198 1.06 -15.06 14.49
N VAL A 199 0.97 -13.77 14.83
CA VAL A 199 0.80 -12.67 13.87
C VAL A 199 2.09 -12.41 13.11
N LYS A 200 3.25 -12.42 13.80
CA LYS A 200 4.56 -12.33 13.14
C LYS A 200 4.74 -13.45 12.12
N ALA A 201 4.43 -14.69 12.49
CA ALA A 201 4.48 -15.84 11.60
C ALA A 201 3.54 -15.71 10.39
N ALA A 202 2.39 -15.03 10.54
CA ALA A 202 1.48 -14.76 9.42
C ALA A 202 2.08 -13.72 8.43
N TYR A 203 2.84 -12.74 8.92
CA TYR A 203 3.59 -11.84 8.04
C TYR A 203 4.75 -12.55 7.31
N ASP A 204 5.37 -13.56 7.94
CA ASP A 204 6.43 -14.38 7.33
C ASP A 204 5.87 -15.50 6.42
N ALA A 205 4.57 -15.80 6.47
CA ALA A 205 3.97 -16.90 5.71
C ALA A 205 4.27 -16.86 4.20
N PRO A 206 4.25 -15.68 3.51
CA PRO A 206 4.56 -15.57 2.08
C PRO A 206 5.99 -15.96 1.70
N PHE A 207 6.91 -16.03 2.66
CA PHE A 207 8.36 -16.08 2.44
C PHE A 207 8.99 -17.30 3.11
N PRO A 208 8.91 -18.51 2.47
CA PRO A 208 9.49 -19.74 3.04
C PRO A 208 10.99 -19.64 3.35
N ASP A 209 11.71 -18.88 2.53
CA ASP A 209 13.15 -18.59 2.65
C ASP A 209 13.52 -17.30 1.93
N ALA A 210 14.79 -16.87 2.00
CA ALA A 210 15.29 -15.62 1.43
C ALA A 210 15.07 -15.52 -0.09
N SER A 211 15.00 -16.64 -0.83
CA SER A 211 14.77 -16.59 -2.29
C SER A 211 13.41 -16.03 -2.69
N TYR A 212 12.45 -16.05 -1.79
CA TYR A 212 11.10 -15.48 -1.99
C TYR A 212 11.03 -13.97 -1.68
N LYS A 213 12.10 -13.38 -1.13
CA LYS A 213 12.11 -11.98 -0.66
C LYS A 213 12.78 -11.00 -1.63
N ALA A 214 12.99 -11.38 -2.90
CA ALA A 214 13.59 -10.49 -3.89
C ALA A 214 12.80 -9.18 -4.06
N GLY A 215 11.46 -9.23 -4.04
CA GLY A 215 10.59 -8.05 -4.05
C GLY A 215 10.72 -7.20 -2.80
N VAL A 216 10.71 -7.82 -1.61
CA VAL A 216 10.89 -7.14 -0.31
C VAL A 216 12.21 -6.37 -0.29
N LEU A 217 13.30 -7.01 -0.70
CA LEU A 217 14.64 -6.42 -0.70
C LEU A 217 14.85 -5.36 -1.79
N ALA A 218 14.08 -5.43 -2.89
CA ALA A 218 14.16 -4.45 -3.97
C ALA A 218 13.36 -3.17 -3.67
N PHE A 219 12.20 -3.30 -3.03
CA PHE A 219 11.20 -2.25 -2.92
C PHE A 219 11.72 -0.94 -2.31
N PRO A 220 12.40 -0.95 -1.14
CA PRO A 220 12.88 0.29 -0.54
C PRO A 220 13.81 1.10 -1.45
N GLY A 221 14.65 0.43 -2.24
CA GLY A 221 15.55 1.09 -3.18
C GLY A 221 14.87 1.71 -4.41
N LEU A 222 13.57 1.46 -4.62
CA LEU A 222 12.80 2.04 -5.72
C LEU A 222 12.23 3.41 -5.38
N ILE A 223 12.25 3.84 -4.12
CA ILE A 223 11.75 5.15 -3.73
C ILE A 223 12.75 6.24 -4.16
N PRO A 224 12.31 7.28 -4.86
CA PRO A 224 13.24 8.32 -5.29
C PRO A 224 13.71 9.16 -4.09
N LEU A 225 15.01 9.12 -3.81
CA LEU A 225 15.66 9.92 -2.77
C LEU A 225 16.16 11.26 -3.31
N HIS A 226 16.35 11.38 -4.62
CA HIS A 226 16.77 12.61 -5.30
C HIS A 226 16.17 12.69 -6.72
N GLU A 227 16.22 13.88 -7.30
CA GLU A 227 15.52 14.23 -8.55
C GLU A 227 15.87 13.37 -9.78
N GLN A 228 17.09 12.81 -9.80
CA GLN A 228 17.60 12.02 -10.92
C GLN A 228 17.22 10.53 -10.81
N MET A 229 16.70 10.08 -9.67
CA MET A 229 16.26 8.69 -9.52
C MET A 229 15.02 8.39 -10.35
N PRO A 230 14.89 7.17 -10.90
CA PRO A 230 13.64 6.69 -11.47
C PRO A 230 12.47 6.89 -10.48
N GLY A 231 11.31 7.25 -10.99
CA GLY A 231 10.13 7.52 -10.17
C GLY A 231 9.98 8.98 -9.73
N ALA A 232 11.04 9.78 -9.60
CA ALA A 232 10.92 11.18 -9.21
C ALA A 232 10.12 12.01 -10.23
N MET A 233 10.42 11.83 -11.51
CA MET A 233 9.71 12.50 -12.60
C MET A 233 8.26 12.02 -12.72
N GLU A 234 8.04 10.72 -12.56
CA GLU A 234 6.72 10.10 -12.55
C GLU A 234 5.89 10.66 -11.39
N ASN A 235 6.46 10.74 -10.18
CA ASN A 235 5.76 11.30 -9.02
C ASN A 235 5.43 12.79 -9.21
N ARG A 236 6.29 13.57 -9.85
CA ARG A 236 5.95 14.96 -10.23
C ARG A 236 4.80 15.01 -11.24
N ALA A 237 4.71 14.05 -12.16
CA ALA A 237 3.56 13.95 -13.06
C ALA A 237 2.27 13.59 -12.31
N VAL A 238 2.34 12.70 -11.32
CA VAL A 238 1.22 12.38 -10.43
C VAL A 238 0.78 13.61 -9.63
N TRP A 239 1.72 14.40 -9.09
CA TRP A 239 1.40 15.63 -8.39
C TRP A 239 0.61 16.63 -9.25
N ARG A 240 0.94 16.79 -10.53
CA ARG A 240 0.17 17.66 -11.45
C ARG A 240 -1.31 17.27 -11.56
N VAL A 241 -1.63 15.97 -11.43
CA VAL A 241 -3.01 15.49 -11.40
C VAL A 241 -3.64 15.73 -10.03
N LEU A 242 -2.91 15.41 -8.96
CA LEU A 242 -3.41 15.56 -7.59
C LEU A 242 -3.66 17.02 -7.21
N GLU A 243 -2.88 17.96 -7.72
CA GLU A 243 -3.08 19.41 -7.53
C GLU A 243 -4.34 19.95 -8.22
N GLN A 244 -4.96 19.15 -9.09
CA GLN A 244 -6.27 19.40 -9.70
C GLN A 244 -7.38 18.50 -9.15
N TRP A 245 -7.06 17.62 -8.18
CA TRP A 245 -8.00 16.68 -7.63
C TRP A 245 -8.94 17.33 -6.62
N ASN A 246 -10.22 17.48 -7.00
CA ASN A 246 -11.26 18.12 -6.19
C ASN A 246 -12.18 17.11 -5.46
N LYS A 247 -12.08 15.81 -5.75
CA LYS A 247 -12.83 14.78 -5.04
C LYS A 247 -12.25 14.57 -3.65
N PRO A 248 -12.98 13.95 -2.69
CA PRO A 248 -12.50 13.78 -1.33
C PRO A 248 -11.12 13.11 -1.26
N PHE A 249 -10.21 13.73 -0.50
CA PHE A 249 -8.89 13.20 -0.16
C PHE A 249 -8.69 13.35 1.35
N VAL A 250 -8.76 12.26 2.08
CA VAL A 250 -8.67 12.23 3.54
C VAL A 250 -7.30 11.69 3.95
N CYS A 251 -6.65 12.40 4.86
CA CYS A 251 -5.45 11.91 5.56
C CYS A 251 -5.89 11.28 6.88
N ALA A 252 -5.54 10.00 7.08
CA ALA A 252 -5.77 9.21 8.29
C ALA A 252 -4.42 8.63 8.75
N PHE A 253 -3.53 9.52 9.21
CA PHE A 253 -2.17 9.17 9.61
C PHE A 253 -2.11 8.87 11.09
N SER A 254 -1.21 7.97 11.50
CA SER A 254 -0.98 7.66 12.89
C SER A 254 -0.16 8.74 13.61
N ASP A 255 -0.24 8.73 14.94
CA ASP A 255 0.45 9.68 15.81
C ASP A 255 1.93 9.30 16.07
N ALA A 256 2.26 8.01 15.93
CA ALA A 256 3.58 7.49 16.30
C ALA A 256 4.44 6.98 15.12
N ASP A 257 4.04 7.21 13.86
CA ASP A 257 4.89 6.89 12.70
C ASP A 257 5.96 7.98 12.49
N PRO A 258 7.24 7.67 12.70
CA PRO A 258 8.30 8.65 12.51
C PRO A 258 8.67 8.87 11.05
N SER A 259 8.27 7.96 10.14
CA SER A 259 8.75 7.90 8.76
C SER A 259 7.92 8.74 7.80
N THR A 260 6.59 8.72 7.94
CA THR A 260 5.69 9.30 6.95
C THR A 260 4.71 10.35 7.49
N ARG A 261 4.60 10.53 8.81
CA ARG A 261 3.59 11.42 9.43
C ARG A 261 3.55 12.85 8.84
N ASP A 262 4.70 13.41 8.47
CA ASP A 262 4.79 14.77 7.93
C ASP A 262 4.14 14.89 6.54
N TRP A 263 3.97 13.78 5.83
CA TRP A 263 3.33 13.75 4.52
C TRP A 263 1.84 14.11 4.57
N ALA A 264 1.18 13.93 5.72
CA ALA A 264 -0.18 14.41 5.90
C ALA A 264 -0.29 15.93 5.64
N ALA A 265 0.69 16.72 6.08
CA ALA A 265 0.74 18.16 5.84
C ALA A 265 0.97 18.47 4.36
N VAL A 266 1.82 17.72 3.67
CA VAL A 266 2.08 17.87 2.23
C VAL A 266 0.79 17.66 1.43
N PHE A 267 0.09 16.54 1.66
CA PHE A 267 -1.16 16.25 0.96
C PHE A 267 -2.24 17.30 1.22
N ARG A 268 -2.42 17.71 2.49
CA ARG A 268 -3.42 18.74 2.86
C ARG A 268 -3.15 20.10 2.21
N GLN A 269 -1.88 20.48 2.04
CA GLN A 269 -1.51 21.76 1.45
C GLN A 269 -1.66 21.77 -0.08
N ARG A 270 -1.27 20.66 -0.74
CA ARG A 270 -1.17 20.62 -2.20
C ARG A 270 -2.46 20.14 -2.88
N ILE A 271 -3.28 19.29 -2.24
CA ILE A 271 -4.44 18.66 -2.88
C ILE A 271 -5.73 19.44 -2.56
N PRO A 272 -6.43 20.03 -3.56
CA PRO A 272 -7.66 20.79 -3.32
C PRO A 272 -8.74 19.98 -2.59
N GLY A 273 -8.95 18.72 -2.97
CA GLY A 273 -9.92 17.82 -2.33
C GLY A 273 -9.60 17.46 -0.88
N ALA A 274 -8.39 17.78 -0.38
CA ALA A 274 -8.03 17.62 1.01
C ALA A 274 -8.36 18.83 1.89
N ARG A 275 -8.49 20.03 1.32
CA ARG A 275 -8.56 21.29 2.11
C ARG A 275 -9.69 21.32 3.13
N ASN A 276 -10.84 20.76 2.80
CA ASN A 276 -12.04 20.75 3.65
C ASN A 276 -12.46 19.34 4.07
N ALA A 277 -11.56 18.35 3.89
CA ALA A 277 -11.85 16.98 4.25
C ALA A 277 -11.74 16.77 5.78
N LEU A 278 -12.55 15.86 6.30
CA LEU A 278 -12.51 15.47 7.72
C LEU A 278 -11.34 14.51 7.94
N HIS A 279 -10.15 15.08 8.05
CA HIS A 279 -8.95 14.32 8.40
C HIS A 279 -9.06 13.74 9.82
N THR A 280 -8.31 12.67 10.07
CA THR A 280 -8.24 12.07 11.40
C THR A 280 -6.81 11.65 11.72
N THR A 281 -6.44 11.77 12.98
CA THR A 281 -5.24 11.11 13.50
C THR A 281 -5.66 9.75 14.05
N ILE A 282 -4.93 8.72 13.70
CA ILE A 282 -5.10 7.37 14.25
C ILE A 282 -4.16 7.28 15.45
N GLU A 283 -4.76 7.37 16.64
CA GLU A 283 -4.02 7.40 17.90
C GLU A 283 -3.51 6.01 18.31
N ASN A 284 -2.39 5.96 19.03
CA ASN A 284 -1.75 4.73 19.50
C ASN A 284 -1.41 3.74 18.38
N ALA A 285 -0.87 4.24 17.28
CA ALA A 285 -0.41 3.42 16.16
C ALA A 285 0.93 3.92 15.60
N GLY A 286 1.79 2.98 15.25
CA GLY A 286 3.03 3.20 14.52
C GLY A 286 2.81 3.17 13.01
N HIS A 287 3.82 2.67 12.27
CA HIS A 287 3.82 2.68 10.82
C HIS A 287 2.70 1.82 10.21
N PHE A 288 2.46 0.61 10.75
CA PHE A 288 1.40 -0.30 10.29
C PHE A 288 0.09 -0.05 11.04
N LEU A 289 -0.46 1.16 10.89
CA LEU A 289 -1.66 1.62 11.59
C LEU A 289 -2.89 0.70 11.38
N GLN A 290 -2.98 0.01 10.25
CA GLN A 290 -4.05 -0.93 9.94
C GLN A 290 -3.96 -2.20 10.77
N GLU A 291 -2.77 -2.59 11.22
CA GLU A 291 -2.55 -3.70 12.13
C GLU A 291 -3.00 -3.35 13.55
N GLU A 292 -2.59 -2.19 14.04
CA GLU A 292 -2.80 -1.77 15.43
C GLU A 292 -4.18 -1.15 15.67
N GLN A 293 -4.69 -0.37 14.71
CA GLN A 293 -5.91 0.42 14.84
C GLN A 293 -6.84 0.24 13.61
N GLY A 294 -6.97 -0.99 13.11
CA GLY A 294 -7.77 -1.31 11.93
C GLY A 294 -9.22 -0.84 12.01
N ALA A 295 -9.85 -0.91 13.19
CA ALA A 295 -11.22 -0.43 13.40
C ALA A 295 -11.33 1.10 13.26
N ALA A 296 -10.38 1.87 13.79
CA ALA A 296 -10.34 3.32 13.66
C ALA A 296 -10.11 3.75 12.22
N LEU A 297 -9.23 3.03 11.51
CA LEU A 297 -8.98 3.27 10.08
C LEU A 297 -10.21 2.92 9.23
N ALA A 298 -10.89 1.80 9.50
CA ALA A 298 -12.15 1.45 8.86
C ALA A 298 -13.21 2.54 9.07
N ALA A 299 -13.35 3.06 10.29
CA ALA A 299 -14.27 4.18 10.58
C ALA A 299 -13.92 5.45 9.78
N ALA A 300 -12.64 5.75 9.56
CA ALA A 300 -12.22 6.87 8.71
C ALA A 300 -12.67 6.68 7.25
N VAL A 301 -12.53 5.46 6.71
CA VAL A 301 -12.99 5.11 5.36
C VAL A 301 -14.51 5.21 5.26
N LEU A 302 -15.24 4.65 6.24
CA LEU A 302 -16.71 4.65 6.26
C LEU A 302 -17.28 6.08 6.28
N ARG A 303 -16.65 7.02 6.98
CA ARG A 303 -17.05 8.44 6.91
C ARG A 303 -17.01 8.98 5.47
N VAL A 304 -15.97 8.62 4.71
CA VAL A 304 -15.87 9.05 3.30
C VAL A 304 -16.93 8.38 2.43
N LEU A 305 -17.22 7.12 2.64
CA LEU A 305 -18.24 6.37 1.88
C LEU A 305 -19.63 6.93 2.14
N ASN A 306 -19.99 7.17 3.41
CA ASN A 306 -21.32 7.67 3.81
C ASN A 306 -21.60 9.12 3.37
N THR A 307 -20.58 9.94 3.10
CA THR A 307 -20.81 11.30 2.56
C THR A 307 -21.10 11.30 1.05
N ARG A 308 -21.02 10.14 0.40
CA ARG A 308 -21.18 9.97 -1.05
C ARG A 308 -22.46 9.21 -1.43
N THR A 309 -23.13 8.59 -0.47
CA THR A 309 -24.47 7.99 -0.61
C THR A 309 -25.53 9.05 -0.33
#